data_6c971767ffe4fcd638df5e92f193b5f7
#
_entry.id   6c971767ffe4fcd638df5e92f193b5f7
#
_cell.length_a   1.000
_cell.length_b   1.000
_cell.length_c   1.000
_cell.angle_alpha   90.00
_cell.angle_beta   90.00
_cell.angle_gamma   90.00
#
_symmetry.space_group_name_H-M   'P 1'
#
loop_
_entity.id
_entity.type
_entity.pdbx_description
1 polymer ?
#
loop_
_entity_poly.entity_id
_entity_poly.type
_entity_poly.pdbx_seq_one_letter_code
_entity_poly.pdbx_strand_id
1 'polypeptide(L)'
;QVLEQNGGAGNARNKSLERASGRYITFLDSDDYWEPLFLERMIGFMEENKAELAYSSYARCDEHLAPILKDFQADVEVTFDNLLKTCRLSLLSSMYDSQRVGKFFFPTESKREDHVMWLNLLKKIPVGKPLCETLAKYRMREGSVSRKKKDIIKDQYLVYREFMGFSVVKSLYYTCLWAMNGFMKYSKWFKG
;
A
#
# COMPACT_ATOMS: atom_id res chain seq x y z
N GLN A 1 -19.34 -2.95 12.33
CA GLN A 1 -19.48 -1.81 13.25
C GLN A 1 -19.79 -0.55 12.43
N VAL A 2 -20.78 0.21 12.82
CA VAL A 2 -21.04 1.54 12.27
C VAL A 2 -20.31 2.54 13.16
N LEU A 3 -19.52 3.43 12.55
CA LEU A 3 -18.89 4.54 13.26
C LEU A 3 -19.88 5.70 13.32
N GLU A 4 -20.04 6.31 14.47
CA GLU A 4 -20.98 7.44 14.69
C GLU A 4 -20.57 8.70 13.93
N GLN A 5 -19.26 8.85 13.65
CA GLN A 5 -18.71 9.98 12.91
C GLN A 5 -17.74 9.51 11.83
N ASN A 6 -17.75 10.18 10.69
CA ASN A 6 -16.79 9.95 9.62
C ASN A 6 -15.43 10.55 9.99
N GLY A 7 -14.51 9.71 10.43
CA GLY A 7 -13.12 10.07 10.74
C GLY A 7 -12.11 9.75 9.62
N GLY A 8 -12.59 9.45 8.41
CA GLY A 8 -11.75 9.06 7.29
C GLY A 8 -11.35 7.57 7.28
N ALA A 9 -10.75 7.15 6.16
CA ALA A 9 -10.41 5.74 5.91
C ALA A 9 -9.38 5.20 6.94
N GLY A 10 -8.35 5.98 7.28
CA GLY A 10 -7.34 5.59 8.27
C GLY A 10 -7.95 5.31 9.65
N ASN A 11 -8.88 6.16 10.12
CA ASN A 11 -9.56 5.94 11.39
C ASN A 11 -10.44 4.68 11.36
N ALA A 12 -11.17 4.45 10.27
CA ALA A 12 -11.99 3.24 10.11
C ALA A 12 -11.14 1.97 10.15
N ARG A 13 -9.99 1.96 9.46
CA ARG A 13 -9.02 0.85 9.47
C ARG A 13 -8.42 0.65 10.86
N ASN A 14 -8.10 1.73 11.59
CA ASN A 14 -7.59 1.66 12.97
C ASN A 14 -8.60 1.00 13.92
N LYS A 15 -9.88 1.35 13.82
CA LYS A 15 -10.95 0.71 14.62
C LYS A 15 -11.10 -0.78 14.31
N SER A 16 -10.88 -1.18 13.07
CA SER A 16 -10.85 -2.61 12.71
C SER A 16 -9.60 -3.30 13.26
N LEU A 17 -8.44 -2.65 13.20
CA LEU A 17 -7.18 -3.16 13.75
C LEU A 17 -7.21 -3.34 15.27
N GLU A 18 -7.83 -2.42 16.02
CA GLU A 18 -8.00 -2.55 17.47
C GLU A 18 -8.64 -3.90 17.84
N ARG A 19 -9.62 -4.34 17.06
CA ARG A 19 -10.40 -5.57 17.28
C ARG A 19 -9.82 -6.82 16.63
N ALA A 20 -8.96 -6.64 15.62
CA ALA A 20 -8.39 -7.77 14.91
C ALA A 20 -7.58 -8.66 15.88
N SER A 21 -7.86 -9.96 15.91
CA SER A 21 -7.14 -10.96 16.71
C SER A 21 -6.39 -11.98 15.85
N GLY A 22 -6.56 -11.92 14.53
CA GLY A 22 -5.89 -12.80 13.59
C GLY A 22 -4.37 -12.56 13.53
N ARG A 23 -3.62 -13.62 13.24
CA ARG A 23 -2.18 -13.55 13.04
C ARG A 23 -1.83 -12.71 11.80
N TYR A 24 -2.49 -12.95 10.70
CA TYR A 24 -2.26 -12.23 9.45
C TYR A 24 -3.23 -11.08 9.31
N ILE A 25 -2.71 -9.90 8.97
CA ILE A 25 -3.49 -8.68 8.74
C ILE A 25 -3.37 -8.29 7.27
N THR A 26 -4.50 -8.07 6.65
CA THR A 26 -4.66 -7.54 5.30
C THR A 26 -5.89 -6.64 5.24
N PHE A 27 -6.03 -5.82 4.20
CA PHE A 27 -7.11 -4.84 4.07
C PHE A 27 -7.76 -4.98 2.70
N LEU A 28 -9.08 -4.95 2.68
CA LEU A 28 -9.87 -4.89 1.46
C LEU A 28 -10.77 -3.66 1.53
N ASP A 29 -10.57 -2.71 0.64
CA ASP A 29 -11.47 -1.57 0.51
C ASP A 29 -12.79 -2.05 -0.17
N SER A 30 -13.92 -1.44 0.18
CA SER A 30 -15.25 -1.92 -0.22
C SER A 30 -15.53 -1.85 -1.72
N ASP A 31 -14.68 -1.17 -2.47
CA ASP A 31 -14.75 -1.03 -3.92
C ASP A 31 -13.77 -1.92 -4.69
N ASP A 32 -12.91 -2.66 -3.99
CA ASP A 32 -11.96 -3.58 -4.59
C ASP A 32 -12.41 -5.05 -4.47
N TYR A 33 -11.62 -5.96 -5.05
CA TYR A 33 -11.96 -7.37 -5.11
C TYR A 33 -10.73 -8.27 -4.92
N TRP A 34 -10.87 -9.34 -4.14
CA TRP A 34 -9.90 -10.43 -4.06
C TRP A 34 -10.36 -11.62 -4.88
N GLU A 35 -9.43 -12.26 -5.56
CA GLU A 35 -9.68 -13.57 -6.16
C GLU A 35 -9.95 -14.62 -5.05
N PRO A 36 -10.75 -15.65 -5.31
CA PRO A 36 -11.17 -16.62 -4.28
C PRO A 36 -10.02 -17.26 -3.51
N LEU A 37 -8.85 -17.42 -4.14
CA LEU A 37 -7.67 -18.03 -3.54
C LEU A 37 -6.70 -17.02 -2.90
N PHE A 38 -7.04 -15.74 -2.82
CA PHE A 38 -6.13 -14.70 -2.31
C PHE A 38 -5.58 -15.04 -0.92
N LEU A 39 -6.43 -15.33 0.04
CA LEU A 39 -6.01 -15.61 1.41
C LEU A 39 -5.17 -16.90 1.49
N GLU A 40 -5.59 -17.97 0.84
CA GLU A 40 -4.88 -19.25 0.82
C GLU A 40 -3.46 -19.10 0.24
N ARG A 41 -3.35 -18.45 -0.92
CA ARG A 41 -2.06 -18.24 -1.61
C ARG A 41 -1.13 -17.33 -0.83
N MET A 42 -1.65 -16.22 -0.28
CA MET A 42 -0.86 -15.28 0.51
C MET A 42 -0.35 -15.91 1.80
N ILE A 43 -1.20 -16.62 2.55
CA ILE A 43 -0.80 -17.28 3.80
C ILE A 43 0.21 -18.40 3.52
N GLY A 44 -0.05 -19.27 2.55
CA GLY A 44 0.87 -20.34 2.15
C GLY A 44 2.26 -19.78 1.77
N PHE A 45 2.30 -18.74 0.94
CA PHE A 45 3.55 -18.08 0.56
C PHE A 45 4.30 -17.48 1.76
N MET A 46 3.57 -16.82 2.69
CA MET A 46 4.19 -16.24 3.88
C MET A 46 4.77 -17.30 4.82
N GLU A 47 4.10 -18.43 4.97
CA GLU A 47 4.57 -19.54 5.81
C GLU A 47 5.79 -20.23 5.20
N GLU A 48 5.73 -20.61 3.93
CA GLU A 48 6.86 -21.23 3.21
C GLU A 48 8.11 -20.37 3.22
N ASN A 49 7.95 -19.07 3.00
CA ASN A 49 9.06 -18.13 2.90
C ASN A 49 9.44 -17.48 4.23
N LYS A 50 8.76 -17.81 5.34
CA LYS A 50 8.90 -17.18 6.67
C LYS A 50 8.82 -15.64 6.57
N ALA A 51 7.94 -15.14 5.68
CA ALA A 51 7.81 -13.72 5.40
C ALA A 51 7.01 -13.01 6.50
N GLU A 52 7.46 -11.84 6.91
CA GLU A 52 6.75 -10.95 7.85
C GLU A 52 5.80 -10.01 7.12
N LEU A 53 6.12 -9.71 5.85
CA LEU A 53 5.32 -8.92 4.91
C LEU A 53 5.41 -9.56 3.54
N ALA A 54 4.28 -9.80 2.90
CA ALA A 54 4.18 -10.20 1.51
C ALA A 54 3.17 -9.32 0.76
N TYR A 55 3.32 -9.24 -0.56
CA TYR A 55 2.37 -8.56 -1.43
C TYR A 55 2.26 -9.24 -2.78
N SER A 56 1.06 -9.25 -3.36
CA SER A 56 0.78 -9.88 -4.65
C SER A 56 0.65 -8.86 -5.79
N SER A 57 0.67 -9.36 -7.02
CA SER A 57 0.22 -8.62 -8.19
C SER A 57 -1.29 -8.38 -8.14
N TYR A 58 -1.76 -7.35 -8.85
CA TYR A 58 -3.20 -7.07 -8.98
C TYR A 58 -3.54 -6.52 -10.37
N ALA A 59 -4.70 -6.88 -10.87
CA ALA A 59 -5.28 -6.32 -12.09
C ALA A 59 -5.85 -4.92 -11.84
N ARG A 60 -5.83 -4.06 -12.86
CA ARG A 60 -6.43 -2.73 -12.84
C ARG A 60 -7.66 -2.72 -13.74
N CYS A 61 -8.82 -2.57 -13.12
CA CYS A 61 -10.11 -2.78 -13.76
C CYS A 61 -10.99 -1.52 -13.67
N ASP A 62 -11.98 -1.44 -14.54
CA ASP A 62 -13.07 -0.49 -14.43
C ASP A 62 -14.08 -0.88 -13.34
N GLU A 63 -15.21 -0.18 -13.25
CA GLU A 63 -16.30 -0.47 -12.31
C GLU A 63 -16.97 -1.82 -12.52
N HIS A 64 -16.87 -2.40 -13.72
CA HIS A 64 -17.40 -3.72 -14.09
C HIS A 64 -16.38 -4.84 -14.00
N LEU A 65 -15.20 -4.58 -13.44
CA LEU A 65 -14.06 -5.50 -13.33
C LEU A 65 -13.43 -5.90 -14.69
N ALA A 66 -13.69 -5.15 -15.76
CA ALA A 66 -13.00 -5.33 -17.03
C ALA A 66 -11.59 -4.69 -16.96
N PRO A 67 -10.54 -5.39 -17.44
CA PRO A 67 -9.17 -4.86 -17.42
C PRO A 67 -9.05 -3.57 -18.26
N ILE A 68 -8.45 -2.51 -17.71
CA ILE A 68 -8.25 -1.22 -18.41
C ILE A 68 -6.80 -0.79 -18.53
N LEU A 69 -5.92 -1.41 -17.76
CA LEU A 69 -4.48 -1.16 -17.78
C LEU A 69 -3.72 -2.46 -17.55
N LYS A 70 -2.43 -2.49 -17.91
CA LYS A 70 -1.56 -3.61 -17.55
C LYS A 70 -1.56 -3.83 -16.03
N ASP A 71 -1.53 -5.09 -15.61
CA ASP A 71 -1.47 -5.47 -14.22
C ASP A 71 -0.28 -4.81 -13.51
N PHE A 72 -0.45 -4.51 -12.23
CA PHE A 72 0.68 -4.23 -11.37
C PHE A 72 1.39 -5.55 -11.06
N GLN A 73 2.70 -5.60 -11.30
CA GLN A 73 3.50 -6.78 -11.04
C GLN A 73 4.24 -6.66 -9.71
N ALA A 74 4.08 -7.67 -8.86
CA ALA A 74 4.86 -7.87 -7.65
C ALA A 74 6.11 -8.69 -8.02
N ASP A 75 7.16 -8.01 -8.49
CA ASP A 75 8.34 -8.60 -9.12
C ASP A 75 9.66 -8.33 -8.38
N VAL A 76 9.62 -7.52 -7.33
CA VAL A 76 10.83 -7.14 -6.56
C VAL A 76 10.58 -7.13 -5.06
N GLU A 77 11.60 -7.45 -4.29
CA GLU A 77 11.58 -7.26 -2.84
C GLU A 77 11.48 -5.77 -2.48
N VAL A 78 10.65 -5.44 -1.49
CA VAL A 78 10.44 -4.07 -1.04
C VAL A 78 11.13 -3.84 0.29
N THR A 79 12.14 -2.97 0.30
CA THR A 79 12.85 -2.52 1.50
C THR A 79 12.37 -1.12 1.90
N PHE A 80 12.72 -0.68 3.11
CA PHE A 80 12.48 0.70 3.55
C PHE A 80 13.04 1.72 2.56
N ASP A 81 14.30 1.54 2.10
CA ASP A 81 14.97 2.48 1.21
C ASP A 81 14.34 2.56 -0.19
N ASN A 82 13.88 1.44 -0.75
CA ASN A 82 13.25 1.49 -2.06
C ASN A 82 11.78 1.97 -1.98
N LEU A 83 11.09 1.73 -0.84
CA LEU A 83 9.75 2.28 -0.62
C LEU A 83 9.76 3.81 -0.45
N LEU A 84 10.81 4.40 0.11
CA LEU A 84 11.00 5.86 0.11
C LEU A 84 11.03 6.46 -1.31
N LYS A 85 11.51 5.72 -2.30
CA LYS A 85 11.69 6.19 -3.68
C LYS A 85 10.48 5.92 -4.57
N THR A 86 9.65 4.92 -4.24
CA THR A 86 8.45 4.59 -5.02
C THR A 86 7.52 3.70 -4.20
N CYS A 87 6.23 4.04 -4.15
CA CYS A 87 5.25 3.21 -3.45
C CYS A 87 4.89 1.98 -4.31
N ARG A 88 5.28 0.80 -3.83
CA ARG A 88 4.97 -0.50 -4.46
C ARG A 88 4.00 -1.35 -3.65
N LEU A 89 3.76 -1.00 -2.39
CA LEU A 89 2.81 -1.71 -1.54
C LEU A 89 1.43 -1.08 -1.66
N SER A 90 0.42 -1.91 -1.88
CA SER A 90 -0.99 -1.53 -1.84
C SER A 90 -1.66 -2.25 -0.68
N LEU A 91 -2.59 -1.59 0.00
CA LEU A 91 -3.41 -2.23 1.04
C LEU A 91 -4.16 -3.43 0.48
N LEU A 92 -4.70 -3.29 -0.73
CA LEU A 92 -5.45 -4.32 -1.44
C LEU A 92 -4.72 -5.66 -1.56
N SER A 93 -3.41 -5.62 -1.82
CA SER A 93 -2.63 -6.80 -2.21
C SER A 93 -1.52 -7.18 -1.23
N SER A 94 -1.47 -6.52 -0.05
CA SER A 94 -0.42 -6.76 0.95
C SER A 94 -0.97 -7.43 2.19
N MET A 95 -0.15 -8.30 2.81
CA MET A 95 -0.46 -9.00 4.06
C MET A 95 0.78 -9.02 4.95
N TYR A 96 0.60 -8.83 6.27
CA TYR A 96 1.69 -8.92 7.24
C TYR A 96 1.36 -9.79 8.45
N ASP A 97 2.39 -10.37 9.07
CA ASP A 97 2.28 -11.24 10.25
C ASP A 97 2.32 -10.41 11.54
N SER A 98 1.14 -10.09 12.08
CA SER A 98 1.01 -9.25 13.28
C SER A 98 1.55 -9.90 14.56
N GLN A 99 1.67 -11.22 14.62
CA GLN A 99 2.27 -11.89 15.78
C GLN A 99 3.79 -11.67 15.82
N ARG A 100 4.45 -11.56 14.65
CA ARG A 100 5.89 -11.33 14.57
C ARG A 100 6.25 -9.85 14.69
N VAL A 101 5.47 -8.95 14.09
CA VAL A 101 5.85 -7.54 13.96
C VAL A 101 4.99 -6.57 14.78
N GLY A 102 3.87 -7.04 15.32
CA GLY A 102 2.86 -6.22 16.01
C GLY A 102 1.85 -5.60 15.04
N LYS A 103 0.90 -4.84 15.59
CA LYS A 103 -0.07 -4.09 14.79
C LYS A 103 0.48 -2.73 14.41
N PHE A 104 0.26 -2.31 13.16
CA PHE A 104 0.63 -1.01 12.64
C PHE A 104 -0.61 -0.17 12.36
N PHE A 105 -0.76 0.91 13.10
CA PHE A 105 -1.87 1.85 12.96
C PHE A 105 -1.57 2.90 11.89
N PHE A 106 -2.64 3.39 11.26
CA PHE A 106 -2.58 4.44 10.26
C PHE A 106 -2.55 5.81 10.94
N PRO A 107 -1.61 6.70 10.60
CA PRO A 107 -1.66 8.08 11.09
C PRO A 107 -2.82 8.81 10.43
N THR A 108 -3.79 9.26 11.22
CA THR A 108 -5.03 9.88 10.73
C THR A 108 -4.81 11.30 10.18
N GLU A 109 -3.71 11.94 10.55
CA GLU A 109 -3.30 13.27 10.09
C GLU A 109 -2.66 13.26 8.70
N SER A 110 -2.23 12.08 8.21
CA SER A 110 -1.63 11.95 6.90
C SER A 110 -2.66 11.63 5.82
N LYS A 111 -2.61 12.32 4.70
CA LYS A 111 -3.35 11.93 3.48
C LYS A 111 -2.71 10.75 2.74
N ARG A 112 -1.56 10.30 3.19
CA ARG A 112 -0.80 9.15 2.70
C ARG A 112 -0.58 8.15 3.83
N GLU A 113 -1.64 7.90 4.59
CA GLU A 113 -1.64 7.08 5.80
C GLU A 113 -1.15 5.65 5.55
N ASP A 114 -1.49 5.08 4.40
CA ASP A 114 -1.03 3.78 3.92
C ASP A 114 0.49 3.74 3.74
N HIS A 115 1.04 4.74 3.05
CA HIS A 115 2.49 4.82 2.80
C HIS A 115 3.28 4.98 4.10
N VAL A 116 2.80 5.82 5.02
CA VAL A 116 3.43 5.99 6.35
C VAL A 116 3.40 4.69 7.14
N MET A 117 2.27 3.98 7.14
CA MET A 117 2.12 2.70 7.82
C MET A 117 3.12 1.66 7.28
N TRP A 118 3.23 1.51 5.95
CA TRP A 118 4.19 0.60 5.33
C TRP A 118 5.65 0.98 5.61
N LEU A 119 5.99 2.27 5.58
CA LEU A 119 7.32 2.72 5.95
C LEU A 119 7.65 2.39 7.41
N ASN A 120 6.70 2.57 8.33
CA ASN A 120 6.91 2.22 9.73
C ASN A 120 7.07 0.70 9.94
N LEU A 121 6.36 -0.12 9.19
CA LEU A 121 6.53 -1.57 9.21
C LEU A 121 7.93 -1.96 8.69
N LEU A 122 8.34 -1.42 7.55
CA LEU A 122 9.65 -1.70 6.94
C LEU A 122 10.85 -1.12 7.72
N LYS A 123 10.64 -0.27 8.73
CA LYS A 123 11.68 0.06 9.71
C LYS A 123 11.98 -1.10 10.66
N LYS A 124 11.02 -2.01 10.87
CA LYS A 124 11.16 -3.14 11.80
C LYS A 124 11.59 -4.44 11.14
N ILE A 125 11.30 -4.58 9.85
CA ILE A 125 11.64 -5.78 9.07
C ILE A 125 12.55 -5.42 7.90
N PRO A 126 13.41 -6.36 7.46
CA PRO A 126 14.36 -6.08 6.38
C PRO A 126 13.67 -5.91 5.02
N VAL A 127 12.60 -6.68 4.75
CA VAL A 127 12.04 -6.78 3.41
C VAL A 127 10.59 -7.28 3.39
N GLY A 128 9.81 -6.75 2.45
CA GLY A 128 8.53 -7.31 2.01
C GLY A 128 8.74 -8.15 0.75
N LYS A 129 8.25 -9.39 0.75
CA LYS A 129 8.46 -10.37 -0.33
C LYS A 129 7.34 -10.33 -1.38
N PRO A 130 7.69 -10.36 -2.68
CA PRO A 130 6.71 -10.40 -3.75
C PRO A 130 6.19 -11.81 -3.99
N LEU A 131 4.86 -11.96 -4.11
CA LEU A 131 4.20 -13.12 -4.70
C LEU A 131 3.76 -12.74 -6.12
N CYS A 132 4.45 -13.28 -7.13
CA CYS A 132 4.24 -12.94 -8.54
C CYS A 132 2.95 -13.55 -9.13
N GLU A 133 1.84 -13.47 -8.39
CA GLU A 133 0.51 -13.95 -8.80
C GLU A 133 -0.49 -12.78 -8.75
N THR A 134 -1.34 -12.65 -9.76
CA THR A 134 -2.42 -11.65 -9.77
C THR A 134 -3.60 -12.19 -8.97
N LEU A 135 -3.73 -11.75 -7.71
CA LEU A 135 -4.70 -12.27 -6.76
C LEU A 135 -5.75 -11.24 -6.33
N ALA A 136 -5.68 -10.02 -6.86
CA ALA A 136 -6.62 -8.96 -6.53
C ALA A 136 -6.95 -8.10 -7.75
N LYS A 137 -8.07 -7.36 -7.67
CA LYS A 137 -8.51 -6.41 -8.70
C LYS A 137 -8.74 -5.04 -8.07
N TYR A 138 -7.94 -4.08 -8.53
CA TYR A 138 -8.07 -2.67 -8.16
C TYR A 138 -9.08 -1.99 -9.08
N ARG A 139 -10.20 -1.55 -8.51
CA ARG A 139 -11.29 -0.91 -9.25
C ARG A 139 -11.05 0.59 -9.40
N MET A 140 -10.84 1.04 -10.61
CA MET A 140 -10.61 2.45 -10.95
C MET A 140 -11.92 3.14 -11.33
N ARG A 141 -12.41 4.04 -10.48
CA ARG A 141 -13.63 4.82 -10.73
C ARG A 141 -13.30 6.24 -11.14
N GLU A 142 -14.18 6.85 -11.97
CA GLU A 142 -14.14 8.29 -12.19
C GLU A 142 -14.50 9.01 -10.89
N GLY A 143 -13.72 10.06 -10.54
CA GLY A 143 -13.92 10.82 -9.29
C GLY A 143 -13.25 10.25 -8.04
N SER A 144 -12.50 9.14 -8.13
CA SER A 144 -11.73 8.59 -7.00
C SER A 144 -10.82 9.63 -6.35
N VAL A 145 -10.76 9.62 -5.02
CA VAL A 145 -9.93 10.55 -4.19
C VAL A 145 -8.46 10.50 -4.60
N SER A 146 -7.97 9.32 -5.02
CA SER A 146 -6.59 9.13 -5.49
C SER A 146 -6.25 9.89 -6.79
N ARG A 147 -7.22 10.42 -7.52
CA ARG A 147 -7.01 11.20 -8.77
C ARG A 147 -6.78 12.70 -8.57
N LYS A 148 -6.99 13.27 -7.38
CA LYS A 148 -6.74 14.70 -7.11
C LYS A 148 -5.24 14.99 -7.00
N LYS A 149 -4.59 15.24 -8.15
CA LYS A 149 -3.12 15.33 -8.29
C LYS A 149 -2.47 16.59 -7.70
N LYS A 150 -3.23 17.68 -7.40
CA LYS A 150 -2.61 18.98 -7.08
C LYS A 150 -1.79 19.00 -5.80
N ASP A 151 -2.13 18.18 -4.80
CA ASP A 151 -1.47 18.20 -3.50
C ASP A 151 -0.55 16.99 -3.25
N ILE A 152 -0.50 16.04 -4.18
CA ILE A 152 0.17 14.75 -3.95
C ILE A 152 1.67 14.88 -3.64
N ILE A 153 2.35 15.86 -4.26
CA ILE A 153 3.78 16.13 -4.02
C ILE A 153 3.98 16.72 -2.63
N LYS A 154 3.10 17.66 -2.23
CA LYS A 154 3.11 18.25 -0.89
C LYS A 154 2.85 17.19 0.18
N ASP A 155 1.82 16.37 -0.02
CA ASP A 155 1.48 15.30 0.92
C ASP A 155 2.63 14.28 1.04
N GLN A 156 3.32 13.97 -0.08
CA GLN A 156 4.49 13.10 -0.06
C GLN A 156 5.70 13.74 0.66
N TYR A 157 5.93 15.03 0.48
CA TYR A 157 6.95 15.78 1.24
C TYR A 157 6.68 15.72 2.76
N LEU A 158 5.41 15.89 3.16
CA LEU A 158 5.01 15.82 4.57
C LEU A 158 5.23 14.41 5.18
N VAL A 159 5.04 13.34 4.40
CA VAL A 159 5.42 11.99 4.82
C VAL A 159 6.88 11.94 5.27
N TYR A 160 7.79 12.49 4.49
CA TYR A 160 9.22 12.46 4.83
C TYR A 160 9.58 13.43 5.94
N ARG A 161 8.99 14.62 5.93
CA ARG A 161 9.32 15.67 6.90
C ARG A 161 8.75 15.41 8.29
N GLU A 162 7.46 15.12 8.38
CA GLU A 162 6.74 15.03 9.65
C GLU A 162 6.71 13.60 10.20
N PHE A 163 6.42 12.61 9.35
CA PHE A 163 6.26 11.23 9.82
C PHE A 163 7.58 10.44 9.83
N MET A 164 8.52 10.73 8.94
CA MET A 164 9.84 10.08 8.95
C MET A 164 10.89 10.89 9.71
N GLY A 165 10.64 12.16 10.05
CA GLY A 165 11.55 13.01 10.80
C GLY A 165 12.80 13.45 10.02
N PHE A 166 12.76 13.43 8.68
CA PHE A 166 13.93 13.80 7.86
C PHE A 166 14.14 15.32 7.87
N SER A 167 15.41 15.74 7.66
CA SER A 167 15.73 17.15 7.43
C SER A 167 15.03 17.67 6.16
N VAL A 168 14.90 18.99 6.03
CA VAL A 168 14.31 19.64 4.83
C VAL A 168 14.97 19.14 3.55
N VAL A 169 16.31 19.14 3.51
CA VAL A 169 17.08 18.71 2.34
C VAL A 169 16.81 17.24 1.99
N LYS A 170 16.84 16.35 2.99
CA LYS A 170 16.57 14.92 2.79
C LYS A 170 15.12 14.67 2.35
N SER A 171 14.16 15.42 2.88
CA SER A 171 12.75 15.33 2.50
C SER A 171 12.52 15.77 1.05
N LEU A 172 13.14 16.88 0.62
CA LEU A 172 13.09 17.34 -0.78
C LEU A 172 13.72 16.32 -1.72
N TYR A 173 14.89 15.78 -1.36
CA TYR A 173 15.59 14.75 -2.15
C TYR A 173 14.69 13.54 -2.43
N TYR A 174 14.09 12.95 -1.39
CA TYR A 174 13.21 11.79 -1.56
C TYR A 174 11.90 12.14 -2.28
N THR A 175 11.37 13.35 -2.08
CA THR A 175 10.19 13.82 -2.81
C THR A 175 10.47 13.91 -4.31
N CYS A 176 11.62 14.46 -4.70
CA CYS A 176 12.05 14.53 -6.10
C CYS A 176 12.22 13.12 -6.69
N LEU A 177 12.93 12.22 -6.01
CA LEU A 177 13.11 10.84 -6.47
C LEU A 177 11.77 10.11 -6.63
N TRP A 178 10.87 10.27 -5.68
CA TRP A 178 9.54 9.66 -5.73
C TRP A 178 8.73 10.19 -6.93
N ALA A 179 8.75 11.51 -7.17
CA ALA A 179 8.05 12.13 -8.29
C ALA A 179 8.64 11.67 -9.64
N MET A 180 9.96 11.61 -9.77
CA MET A 180 10.66 11.13 -10.98
C MET A 180 10.32 9.67 -11.27
N ASN A 181 10.39 8.79 -10.27
CA ASN A 181 10.03 7.37 -10.42
C ASN A 181 8.56 7.19 -10.76
N GLY A 182 7.68 7.99 -10.15
CA GLY A 182 6.26 8.04 -10.50
C GLY A 182 6.05 8.40 -11.98
N PHE A 183 6.70 9.46 -12.44
CA PHE A 183 6.59 9.89 -13.83
C PHE A 183 7.10 8.83 -14.81
N MET A 184 8.26 8.22 -14.55
CA MET A 184 8.80 7.12 -15.38
C MET A 184 7.88 5.90 -15.40
N LYS A 185 7.28 5.55 -14.28
CA LYS A 185 6.31 4.46 -14.17
C LYS A 185 5.08 4.74 -15.05
N TYR A 186 4.51 5.94 -14.97
CA TYR A 186 3.35 6.31 -15.77
C TYR A 186 3.67 6.44 -17.27
N SER A 187 4.84 6.95 -17.65
CA SER A 187 5.23 7.07 -19.06
C SER A 187 5.39 5.72 -19.76
N LYS A 188 5.84 4.68 -19.04
CA LYS A 188 5.93 3.31 -19.57
C LYS A 188 4.54 2.64 -19.72
N TRP A 189 3.51 3.11 -18.98
CA TRP A 189 2.16 2.55 -19.06
C TRP A 189 1.37 3.02 -20.28
N PHE A 190 1.72 4.19 -20.84
CA PHE A 190 1.09 4.74 -22.04
C PHE A 190 1.81 4.36 -23.35
N LYS A 191 2.95 3.66 -23.30
CA LYS A 191 3.74 3.25 -24.47
C LYS A 191 3.63 1.75 -24.77
N GLY A 192 2.59 1.07 -24.33
CA GLY A 192 2.35 -0.35 -24.59
C GLY A 192 0.99 -0.63 -25.19
#